data_a12a9c0efb54a179a4e9f3103fe89ff0
#
_entry.id   a12a9c0efb54a179a4e9f3103fe89ff0
#
_cell.length_a   1.000
_cell.length_b   1.000
_cell.length_c   1.000
_cell.angle_alpha   90.00
_cell.angle_beta   90.00
_cell.angle_gamma   90.00
#
_symmetry.space_group_name_H-M   'P 1'
#
loop_
_entity.id
_entity.type
_entity.pdbx_description
1 polymer ?
#
loop_
_entity_poly.entity_id
_entity_poly.type
_entity_poly.pdbx_seq_one_letter_code
_entity_poly.pdbx_strand_id
1 'polypeptide(L)'
;MPSDSDETVSEHDDWNFDLPFVDKLTNHSSRSRFAVSCGGFGFGFVNAIDCPPMMNTKMASSYEIFCDRIIAVSWSPMRNGTSLRLGLGLDWKNFRMTGNTRFVKDGKFVNFGEYPPESDPKFSRLKVFALTMPVTFTQKFGKGFSFSAGAVVNFNTHASMKTKYINNNDEVTLANCNIHQRKVTVDVMGQFNFKAIGVYIKYCPMSVLDPEFGPDFKCFSTGLTLFY
;
A
#
# COMPACT_ATOMS: atom_id res chain seq x y z
N MET A 1 -24.98 -58.76 5.61
CA MET A 1 -24.20 -57.93 4.66
C MET A 1 -24.58 -56.48 4.91
N PRO A 2 -23.77 -55.69 5.57
CA PRO A 2 -23.93 -54.25 5.59
C PRO A 2 -23.01 -53.64 4.53
N SER A 3 -23.50 -52.69 3.76
CA SER A 3 -22.81 -51.92 2.75
C SER A 3 -22.01 -50.78 3.39
N ASP A 4 -20.71 -50.81 3.21
CA ASP A 4 -19.82 -49.71 3.49
C ASP A 4 -20.13 -48.52 2.55
N SER A 5 -20.47 -47.40 3.14
CA SER A 5 -20.51 -46.12 2.48
C SER A 5 -19.19 -45.40 2.77
N ASP A 6 -18.30 -45.32 1.76
CA ASP A 6 -17.09 -44.50 1.75
C ASP A 6 -17.47 -43.01 1.85
N GLU A 7 -17.26 -42.42 3.01
CA GLU A 7 -17.17 -41.00 3.17
C GLU A 7 -15.75 -40.54 2.76
N THR A 8 -15.65 -39.99 1.60
CA THR A 8 -14.44 -39.25 1.18
C THR A 8 -14.38 -37.92 1.93
N VAL A 9 -13.59 -37.90 3.00
CA VAL A 9 -13.20 -36.68 3.68
C VAL A 9 -12.22 -35.94 2.77
N SER A 10 -12.66 -34.80 2.23
CA SER A 10 -11.76 -33.87 1.55
C SER A 10 -10.86 -33.21 2.61
N GLU A 11 -9.62 -33.64 2.69
CA GLU A 11 -8.57 -32.95 3.42
C GLU A 11 -8.34 -31.57 2.75
N HIS A 12 -8.85 -30.53 3.40
CA HIS A 12 -8.41 -29.17 3.15
C HIS A 12 -7.05 -29.03 3.85
N ASP A 13 -5.99 -28.99 3.09
CA ASP A 13 -4.66 -28.59 3.57
C ASP A 13 -4.69 -27.14 4.03
N ASP A 14 -5.07 -26.93 5.28
CA ASP A 14 -4.82 -25.68 5.99
C ASP A 14 -3.33 -25.59 6.30
N TRP A 15 -2.63 -24.71 5.62
CA TRP A 15 -1.25 -24.38 5.93
C TRP A 15 -1.17 -23.70 7.30
N ASN A 16 -1.14 -24.51 8.36
CA ASN A 16 -0.87 -24.07 9.73
C ASN A 16 0.64 -23.95 9.93
N PHE A 17 1.14 -22.73 9.93
CA PHE A 17 2.49 -22.45 10.44
C PHE A 17 2.42 -22.46 11.98
N ASP A 18 2.74 -23.58 12.61
CA ASP A 18 2.92 -23.69 14.05
C ASP A 18 4.19 -22.96 14.49
N LEU A 19 4.03 -21.74 14.95
CA LEU A 19 5.11 -21.00 15.59
C LEU A 19 5.08 -21.30 17.09
N PRO A 20 6.14 -21.88 17.69
CA PRO A 20 6.14 -22.38 19.08
C PRO A 20 5.90 -21.34 20.16
N PHE A 21 5.95 -20.04 19.83
CA PHE A 21 5.61 -18.97 20.79
C PHE A 21 4.12 -18.60 20.76
N VAL A 22 3.38 -18.95 19.70
CA VAL A 22 1.95 -18.64 19.54
C VAL A 22 1.11 -19.53 20.44
N ASP A 23 1.50 -20.79 20.66
CA ASP A 23 0.80 -21.72 21.55
C ASP A 23 0.79 -21.26 23.01
N LYS A 24 1.80 -20.51 23.45
CA LYS A 24 1.81 -19.92 24.80
C LYS A 24 0.86 -18.72 24.96
N LEU A 25 0.52 -18.04 23.87
CA LEU A 25 -0.40 -16.88 23.89
C LEU A 25 -1.87 -17.30 23.75
N THR A 26 -2.13 -18.50 23.21
CA THR A 26 -3.50 -18.98 22.95
C THR A 26 -4.17 -19.70 24.14
N ASN A 27 -3.40 -20.06 25.17
CA ASN A 27 -3.87 -20.94 26.27
C ASN A 27 -4.49 -20.20 27.45
N HIS A 28 -4.89 -18.93 27.35
CA HIS A 28 -5.61 -18.27 28.46
C HIS A 28 -6.94 -17.66 28.02
N SER A 29 -7.98 -18.28 28.52
CA SER A 29 -9.35 -17.79 28.62
C SER A 29 -10.23 -17.83 27.35
N SER A 30 -11.36 -18.45 27.51
CA SER A 30 -12.40 -18.83 26.53
C SER A 30 -13.16 -17.66 25.84
N ARG A 31 -12.66 -16.43 25.87
CA ARG A 31 -13.33 -15.27 25.29
C ARG A 31 -12.54 -14.52 24.18
N SER A 32 -11.24 -14.59 24.15
CA SER A 32 -10.41 -13.90 23.15
C SER A 32 -9.69 -14.92 22.27
N ARG A 33 -9.66 -14.67 20.96
CA ARG A 33 -8.94 -15.51 19.98
C ARG A 33 -7.85 -14.68 19.32
N PHE A 34 -6.65 -15.26 19.27
CA PHE A 34 -5.55 -14.76 18.46
C PHE A 34 -5.42 -15.61 17.20
N ALA A 35 -5.16 -14.99 16.09
CA ALA A 35 -4.91 -15.67 14.81
C ALA A 35 -3.76 -14.98 14.10
N VAL A 36 -2.89 -15.78 13.48
CA VAL A 36 -1.84 -15.30 12.57
C VAL A 36 -2.34 -15.49 11.14
N SER A 37 -2.11 -14.52 10.29
CA SER A 37 -2.55 -14.57 8.89
C SER A 37 -1.50 -13.96 7.98
N CYS A 38 -1.44 -14.45 6.73
CA CYS A 38 -0.68 -13.90 5.62
C CYS A 38 -1.62 -13.53 4.47
N GLY A 39 -1.19 -12.69 3.54
CA GLY A 39 -1.96 -12.29 2.36
C GLY A 39 -2.35 -10.81 2.39
N GLY A 40 -3.42 -10.45 1.66
CA GLY A 40 -3.88 -9.06 1.56
C GLY A 40 -3.07 -8.25 0.58
N PHE A 41 -3.34 -8.46 -0.70
CA PHE A 41 -2.78 -7.66 -1.79
C PHE A 41 -3.73 -6.55 -2.18
N GLY A 42 -3.18 -5.37 -2.41
CA GLY A 42 -3.91 -4.24 -2.97
C GLY A 42 -3.24 -3.71 -4.22
N PHE A 43 -4.07 -3.36 -5.18
CA PHE A 43 -3.68 -2.65 -6.39
C PHE A 43 -4.67 -1.53 -6.64
N GLY A 44 -4.17 -0.33 -6.89
CA GLY A 44 -5.02 0.81 -7.16
C GLY A 44 -4.29 1.99 -7.77
N PHE A 45 -4.99 3.10 -7.81
CA PHE A 45 -4.49 4.36 -8.31
C PHE A 45 -4.12 5.26 -7.14
N VAL A 46 -3.03 5.98 -7.28
CA VAL A 46 -2.58 7.00 -6.34
C VAL A 46 -2.57 8.36 -7.01
N ASN A 47 -2.96 9.40 -6.30
CA ASN A 47 -2.90 10.77 -6.77
C ASN A 47 -2.20 11.66 -5.75
N ALA A 48 -1.46 12.63 -6.23
CA ALA A 48 -0.97 13.73 -5.41
C ALA A 48 -2.09 14.76 -5.22
N ILE A 49 -2.27 15.19 -4.00
CA ILE A 49 -3.24 16.22 -3.60
C ILE A 49 -2.53 17.28 -2.77
N ASP A 50 -3.15 18.44 -2.63
CA ASP A 50 -2.55 19.62 -1.98
C ASP A 50 -1.15 19.90 -2.56
N CYS A 51 -1.00 19.78 -3.88
CA CYS A 51 0.28 19.90 -4.56
C CYS A 51 0.42 21.29 -5.23
N PRO A 52 1.66 21.75 -5.45
CA PRO A 52 1.91 22.97 -6.20
C PRO A 52 1.30 22.91 -7.61
N PRO A 53 0.84 24.04 -8.20
CA PRO A 53 0.16 24.07 -9.50
C PRO A 53 0.97 23.46 -10.66
N MET A 54 2.30 23.45 -10.55
CA MET A 54 3.20 22.85 -11.54
C MET A 54 3.22 21.32 -11.49
N MET A 55 2.74 20.70 -10.39
CA MET A 55 2.68 19.25 -10.23
C MET A 55 1.39 18.69 -10.83
N ASN A 56 1.41 18.41 -12.11
CA ASN A 56 0.26 17.82 -12.79
C ASN A 56 0.39 16.29 -12.82
N THR A 57 -0.16 15.64 -11.81
CA THR A 57 -0.23 14.17 -11.74
C THR A 57 -1.55 13.67 -12.29
N LYS A 58 -1.51 12.64 -13.14
CA LYS A 58 -2.72 11.93 -13.56
C LYS A 58 -2.90 10.67 -12.75
N MET A 59 -4.01 10.57 -12.05
CA MET A 59 -4.39 9.39 -11.27
C MET A 59 -4.37 8.10 -12.12
N ALA A 60 -4.86 8.14 -13.35
CA ALA A 60 -4.89 6.98 -14.24
C ALA A 60 -3.52 6.41 -14.63
N SER A 61 -2.42 7.17 -14.47
CA SER A 61 -1.07 6.73 -14.80
C SER A 61 -0.18 6.54 -13.56
N SER A 62 -0.71 6.85 -12.40
CA SER A 62 -0.05 6.69 -11.10
C SER A 62 -0.70 5.53 -10.36
N TYR A 63 0.09 4.60 -9.84
CA TYR A 63 -0.43 3.39 -9.22
C TYR A 63 0.22 3.10 -7.88
N GLU A 64 -0.51 2.38 -7.04
CA GLU A 64 -0.07 1.82 -5.78
C GLU A 64 -0.23 0.30 -5.81
N ILE A 65 0.77 -0.41 -5.31
CA ILE A 65 0.72 -1.85 -5.07
C ILE A 65 1.18 -2.08 -3.64
N PHE A 66 0.39 -2.79 -2.86
CA PHE A 66 0.79 -3.11 -1.50
C PHE A 66 0.45 -4.56 -1.12
N CYS A 67 1.19 -5.06 -0.14
CA CYS A 67 0.86 -6.25 0.60
C CYS A 67 0.88 -5.85 2.07
N ASP A 68 -0.27 -5.80 2.73
CA ASP A 68 -0.39 -5.30 4.10
C ASP A 68 -0.26 -6.40 5.16
N ARG A 69 -0.10 -7.66 4.73
CA ARG A 69 0.01 -8.82 5.61
C ARG A 69 1.04 -9.83 5.11
N ILE A 70 2.30 -9.47 5.07
CA ILE A 70 3.37 -10.48 4.99
C ILE A 70 3.24 -11.40 6.20
N ILE A 71 3.00 -10.79 7.36
CA ILE A 71 2.59 -11.45 8.59
C ILE A 71 1.69 -10.50 9.37
N ALA A 72 0.61 -11.00 9.94
CA ALA A 72 -0.28 -10.21 10.78
C ALA A 72 -0.83 -11.03 11.94
N VAL A 73 -0.96 -10.37 13.08
CA VAL A 73 -1.61 -10.92 14.28
C VAL A 73 -2.95 -10.23 14.44
N SER A 74 -4.00 -11.02 14.58
CA SER A 74 -5.36 -10.55 14.81
C SER A 74 -5.82 -10.97 16.20
N TRP A 75 -6.40 -10.04 16.93
CA TRP A 75 -7.04 -10.29 18.21
C TRP A 75 -8.53 -10.02 18.11
N SER A 76 -9.33 -11.02 18.46
CA SER A 76 -10.80 -10.94 18.44
C SER A 76 -11.33 -11.06 19.87
N PRO A 77 -11.66 -9.91 20.52
CA PRO A 77 -12.11 -9.89 21.91
C PRO A 77 -13.51 -10.48 22.12
N MET A 78 -14.34 -10.47 21.07
CA MET A 78 -15.73 -10.91 21.12
C MET A 78 -16.07 -11.80 19.93
N ARG A 79 -17.11 -12.63 20.08
CA ARG A 79 -17.64 -13.49 18.98
C ARG A 79 -18.51 -12.75 17.95
N ASN A 80 -18.62 -11.44 18.05
CA ASN A 80 -19.47 -10.60 17.19
C ASN A 80 -18.83 -10.21 15.83
N GLY A 81 -17.73 -10.84 15.45
CA GLY A 81 -17.03 -10.53 14.20
C GLY A 81 -16.08 -9.33 14.27
N THR A 82 -15.86 -8.78 15.45
CA THR A 82 -14.92 -7.68 15.69
C THR A 82 -13.51 -8.21 15.86
N SER A 83 -12.52 -7.60 15.23
CA SER A 83 -11.10 -7.90 15.43
C SER A 83 -10.22 -6.66 15.28
N LEU A 84 -9.19 -6.61 16.11
CA LEU A 84 -8.05 -5.69 15.94
C LEU A 84 -6.90 -6.46 15.32
N ARG A 85 -6.27 -5.88 14.31
CA ARG A 85 -5.17 -6.50 13.58
C ARG A 85 -3.96 -5.58 13.57
N LEU A 86 -2.80 -6.16 13.82
CA LEU A 86 -1.49 -5.56 13.62
C LEU A 86 -0.73 -6.39 12.58
N GLY A 87 -0.24 -5.76 11.53
CA GLY A 87 0.48 -6.43 10.44
C GLY A 87 1.85 -5.83 10.16
N LEU A 88 2.61 -6.54 9.35
CA LEU A 88 3.80 -6.06 8.65
C LEU A 88 3.58 -6.25 7.16
N GLY A 89 3.90 -5.26 6.38
CA GLY A 89 3.63 -5.24 4.95
C GLY A 89 4.63 -4.43 4.14
N LEU A 90 4.34 -4.31 2.86
CA LEU A 90 5.09 -3.53 1.87
C LEU A 90 4.13 -2.64 1.12
N ASP A 91 4.58 -1.47 0.74
CA ASP A 91 3.84 -0.53 -0.09
C ASP A 91 4.75 0.08 -1.16
N TRP A 92 4.26 0.15 -2.37
CA TRP A 92 4.95 0.69 -3.51
C TRP A 92 4.05 1.70 -4.22
N LYS A 93 4.35 2.98 -4.07
CA LYS A 93 3.64 4.10 -4.71
C LYS A 93 4.46 4.62 -5.89
N ASN A 94 3.78 4.87 -7.01
CA ASN A 94 4.37 5.43 -8.22
C ASN A 94 3.55 6.64 -8.69
N PHE A 95 4.11 7.84 -8.51
CA PHE A 95 3.51 9.10 -8.96
C PHE A 95 4.07 9.44 -10.33
N ARG A 96 3.19 9.55 -11.33
CA ARG A 96 3.57 9.92 -12.69
C ARG A 96 3.04 11.29 -13.05
N MET A 97 3.94 12.18 -13.41
CA MET A 97 3.59 13.48 -13.98
C MET A 97 3.21 13.34 -15.44
N THR A 98 2.32 14.22 -15.87
CA THR A 98 1.89 14.38 -17.26
C THR A 98 1.93 15.85 -17.62
N GLY A 99 2.02 16.15 -18.92
CA GLY A 99 2.18 17.51 -19.41
C GLY A 99 3.63 17.89 -19.63
N ASN A 100 3.90 19.18 -19.67
CA ASN A 100 5.22 19.71 -20.05
C ASN A 100 6.16 19.94 -18.86
N THR A 101 5.77 19.50 -17.66
CA THR A 101 6.56 19.62 -16.44
C THR A 101 7.13 18.27 -16.00
N ARG A 102 8.31 18.31 -15.42
CA ARG A 102 9.04 17.14 -14.91
C ARG A 102 9.63 17.42 -13.55
N PHE A 103 9.92 16.35 -12.82
CA PHE A 103 10.76 16.43 -11.63
C PHE A 103 12.22 16.69 -12.06
N VAL A 104 12.87 17.64 -11.39
CA VAL A 104 14.28 17.98 -11.59
C VAL A 104 14.97 17.93 -10.23
N LYS A 105 16.13 17.28 -10.17
CA LYS A 105 16.97 17.30 -8.97
C LYS A 105 18.09 18.30 -9.17
N ASP A 106 18.18 19.26 -8.27
CA ASP A 106 19.26 20.25 -8.20
C ASP A 106 19.98 20.11 -6.85
N GLY A 107 21.15 19.49 -6.89
CA GLY A 107 21.89 19.15 -5.68
C GLY A 107 21.10 18.26 -4.74
N LYS A 108 20.68 18.80 -3.59
CA LYS A 108 19.84 18.13 -2.59
C LYS A 108 18.34 18.36 -2.80
N PHE A 109 17.97 19.36 -3.60
CA PHE A 109 16.59 19.77 -3.77
C PHE A 109 15.92 19.04 -4.93
N VAL A 110 14.64 18.74 -4.76
CA VAL A 110 13.75 18.25 -5.81
C VAL A 110 12.79 19.38 -6.17
N ASN A 111 12.83 19.82 -7.41
CA ASN A 111 12.02 20.91 -7.95
C ASN A 111 11.22 20.44 -9.17
N PHE A 112 10.38 21.32 -9.68
CA PHE A 112 9.73 21.17 -10.96
C PHE A 112 10.47 22.00 -12.00
N GLY A 113 10.60 21.46 -13.20
CA GLY A 113 11.14 22.16 -14.36
C GLY A 113 10.39 21.79 -15.62
N GLU A 114 10.51 22.58 -16.64
CA GLU A 114 9.99 22.26 -17.96
C GLU A 114 10.94 21.32 -18.70
N TYR A 115 10.41 20.61 -19.68
CA TYR A 115 11.24 19.87 -20.61
C TYR A 115 11.97 20.85 -21.53
N PRO A 116 13.16 20.48 -22.08
CA PRO A 116 13.84 21.32 -23.04
C PRO A 116 12.94 21.67 -24.25
N PRO A 117 13.09 22.84 -24.84
CA PRO A 117 12.37 23.18 -26.07
C PRO A 117 12.57 22.11 -27.15
N GLU A 118 11.54 21.82 -27.93
CA GLU A 118 11.54 20.82 -29.01
C GLU A 118 11.73 19.35 -28.56
N SER A 119 11.74 19.07 -27.25
CA SER A 119 11.79 17.69 -26.76
C SER A 119 10.38 17.04 -26.71
N ASP A 120 10.33 15.73 -26.95
CA ASP A 120 9.11 14.94 -26.83
C ASP A 120 9.06 14.26 -25.44
N PRO A 121 8.20 14.73 -24.51
CA PRO A 121 8.08 14.18 -23.16
C PRO A 121 7.50 12.76 -23.17
N LYS A 122 8.18 11.80 -22.56
CA LYS A 122 7.64 10.44 -22.41
C LYS A 122 7.02 10.23 -21.02
N PHE A 123 7.76 10.50 -19.96
CA PHE A 123 7.26 10.49 -18.58
C PHE A 123 8.26 11.10 -17.61
N SER A 124 7.73 11.64 -16.52
CA SER A 124 8.47 11.91 -15.28
C SER A 124 7.74 11.24 -14.12
N ARG A 125 8.44 10.43 -13.34
CA ARG A 125 7.84 9.66 -12.25
C ARG A 125 8.69 9.69 -11.00
N LEU A 126 8.01 9.64 -9.87
CA LEU A 126 8.56 9.48 -8.54
C LEU A 126 8.03 8.18 -7.96
N LYS A 127 8.93 7.32 -7.51
CA LYS A 127 8.60 6.06 -6.85
C LYS A 127 8.99 6.12 -5.40
N VAL A 128 8.14 5.61 -4.53
CA VAL A 128 8.41 5.43 -3.10
C VAL A 128 8.11 3.99 -2.74
N PHE A 129 9.06 3.36 -2.05
CA PHE A 129 8.91 2.03 -1.47
C PHE A 129 8.98 2.13 0.05
N ALA A 130 8.03 1.52 0.72
CA ALA A 130 7.91 1.53 2.17
C ALA A 130 7.72 0.13 2.75
N LEU A 131 8.31 -0.10 3.91
CA LEU A 131 7.85 -1.12 4.85
C LEU A 131 6.67 -0.54 5.62
N THR A 132 5.62 -1.32 5.79
CA THR A 132 4.39 -0.82 6.40
C THR A 132 4.00 -1.61 7.64
N MET A 133 3.38 -0.90 8.57
CA MET A 133 2.82 -1.49 9.78
C MET A 133 1.36 -1.05 9.91
N PRO A 134 0.43 -1.80 9.29
CA PRO A 134 -1.00 -1.53 9.39
C PRO A 134 -1.54 -1.93 10.76
N VAL A 135 -2.31 -1.03 11.37
CA VAL A 135 -3.12 -1.26 12.56
C VAL A 135 -4.57 -1.04 12.17
N THR A 136 -5.34 -2.11 12.08
CA THR A 136 -6.71 -2.03 11.56
C THR A 136 -7.71 -2.66 12.50
N PHE A 137 -8.84 -1.98 12.65
CA PHE A 137 -10.04 -2.50 13.27
C PHE A 137 -10.94 -3.06 12.17
N THR A 138 -11.38 -4.30 12.33
CA THR A 138 -12.25 -4.98 11.35
C THR A 138 -13.54 -5.41 12.01
N GLN A 139 -14.65 -5.11 11.36
CA GLN A 139 -15.98 -5.60 11.72
C GLN A 139 -16.53 -6.45 10.57
N LYS A 140 -16.90 -7.70 10.90
CA LYS A 140 -17.57 -8.61 9.95
C LYS A 140 -19.09 -8.46 10.07
N PHE A 141 -19.77 -8.45 8.93
CA PHE A 141 -21.23 -8.35 8.84
C PHE A 141 -21.78 -9.54 8.04
N GLY A 142 -22.69 -10.29 8.61
CA GLY A 142 -23.37 -11.39 7.91
C GLY A 142 -22.42 -12.36 7.19
N LYS A 143 -22.86 -12.87 6.04
CA LYS A 143 -22.15 -13.90 5.27
C LYS A 143 -21.19 -13.27 4.26
N GLY A 144 -19.96 -12.95 4.68
CA GLY A 144 -18.87 -12.59 3.79
C GLY A 144 -18.57 -11.10 3.61
N PHE A 145 -19.32 -10.21 4.28
CA PHE A 145 -18.99 -8.78 4.28
C PHE A 145 -18.13 -8.41 5.48
N SER A 146 -17.17 -7.53 5.26
CA SER A 146 -16.39 -6.91 6.33
C SER A 146 -16.02 -5.47 5.98
N PHE A 147 -15.95 -4.64 7.01
CA PHE A 147 -15.42 -3.30 6.95
C PHE A 147 -14.18 -3.24 7.84
N SER A 148 -13.12 -2.65 7.33
CA SER A 148 -11.90 -2.41 8.09
C SER A 148 -11.54 -0.94 8.02
N ALA A 149 -11.13 -0.37 9.13
CA ALA A 149 -10.60 1.00 9.19
C ALA A 149 -9.39 1.04 10.13
N GLY A 150 -8.44 1.90 9.83
CA GLY A 150 -7.26 2.02 10.67
C GLY A 150 -6.20 2.95 10.11
N ALA A 151 -5.02 2.86 10.71
CA ALA A 151 -3.84 3.59 10.31
C ALA A 151 -2.77 2.63 9.77
N VAL A 152 -1.99 3.11 8.82
CA VAL A 152 -0.83 2.41 8.27
C VAL A 152 0.39 3.29 8.48
N VAL A 153 1.30 2.84 9.32
CA VAL A 153 2.60 3.51 9.49
C VAL A 153 3.53 3.03 8.39
N ASN A 154 4.03 3.94 7.58
CA ASN A 154 4.94 3.65 6.47
C ASN A 154 6.35 4.09 6.83
N PHE A 155 7.29 3.18 6.76
CA PHE A 155 8.73 3.45 6.83
C PHE A 155 9.27 3.51 5.41
N ASN A 156 9.39 4.70 4.85
CA ASN A 156 9.80 4.94 3.47
C ASN A 156 11.31 4.68 3.31
N THR A 157 11.65 3.46 2.94
CA THR A 157 13.04 2.98 2.89
C THR A 157 13.77 3.39 1.64
N HIS A 158 13.06 3.49 0.52
CA HIS A 158 13.66 3.85 -0.76
C HIS A 158 12.74 4.76 -1.57
N ALA A 159 13.34 5.78 -2.20
CA ALA A 159 12.64 6.57 -3.18
C ALA A 159 13.56 6.92 -4.36
N SER A 160 12.98 6.98 -5.53
CA SER A 160 13.70 7.27 -6.78
C SER A 160 12.84 8.09 -7.73
N MET A 161 13.53 8.91 -8.52
CA MET A 161 12.95 9.74 -9.55
C MET A 161 13.52 9.33 -10.92
N LYS A 162 12.67 9.21 -11.92
CA LYS A 162 13.10 8.92 -13.30
C LYS A 162 12.29 9.76 -14.29
N THR A 163 13.02 10.48 -15.12
CA THR A 163 12.46 11.27 -16.23
C THR A 163 13.01 10.75 -17.56
N LYS A 164 12.14 10.63 -18.55
CA LYS A 164 12.48 10.17 -19.89
C LYS A 164 11.83 11.07 -20.93
N TYR A 165 12.61 11.52 -21.90
CA TYR A 165 12.17 12.34 -23.04
C TYR A 165 13.08 12.11 -24.24
N ILE A 166 12.61 12.46 -25.43
CA ILE A 166 13.41 12.44 -26.66
C ILE A 166 13.81 13.88 -26.97
N ASN A 167 15.08 14.10 -27.23
CA ASN A 167 15.64 15.38 -27.68
C ASN A 167 16.48 15.14 -28.92
N ASN A 168 16.18 15.82 -30.03
CA ASN A 168 16.89 15.67 -31.32
C ASN A 168 17.05 14.19 -31.75
N ASN A 169 16.01 13.39 -31.66
CA ASN A 169 15.98 11.93 -31.90
C ASN A 169 16.76 11.06 -30.90
N ASP A 170 17.45 11.66 -29.94
CA ASP A 170 18.13 10.89 -28.89
C ASP A 170 17.26 10.74 -27.65
N GLU A 171 17.23 9.52 -27.10
CA GLU A 171 16.50 9.21 -25.88
C GLU A 171 17.32 9.61 -24.64
N VAL A 172 16.84 10.62 -23.92
CA VAL A 172 17.45 11.08 -22.68
C VAL A 172 16.73 10.44 -21.50
N THR A 173 17.46 9.72 -20.65
CA THR A 173 16.97 9.14 -19.41
C THR A 173 17.74 9.72 -18.22
N LEU A 174 17.05 10.43 -17.35
CA LEU A 174 17.57 10.97 -16.10
C LEU A 174 17.01 10.14 -14.93
N ALA A 175 17.87 9.52 -14.16
CA ALA A 175 17.48 8.73 -13.00
C ALA A 175 18.26 9.20 -11.77
N ASN A 176 17.55 9.48 -10.69
CA ASN A 176 18.13 9.95 -9.43
C ASN A 176 17.52 9.17 -8.25
N CYS A 177 18.37 8.77 -7.32
CA CYS A 177 18.02 8.25 -6.00
C CYS A 177 18.31 9.32 -4.94
N ASN A 178 17.98 9.05 -3.68
CA ASN A 178 18.15 9.98 -2.56
C ASN A 178 17.45 11.34 -2.80
N ILE A 179 16.15 11.27 -2.94
CA ILE A 179 15.31 12.45 -3.19
C ILE A 179 14.69 13.01 -1.91
N HIS A 180 15.28 12.71 -0.77
CA HIS A 180 14.85 13.19 0.55
C HIS A 180 13.37 12.93 0.81
N GLN A 181 12.93 11.67 0.59
CA GLN A 181 11.58 11.25 0.99
C GLN A 181 11.43 11.33 2.51
N ARG A 182 10.25 11.68 2.98
CA ARG A 182 9.93 11.64 4.40
C ARG A 182 10.09 10.22 4.92
N LYS A 183 10.88 10.02 5.97
CA LYS A 183 11.25 8.68 6.45
C LYS A 183 10.07 7.91 7.02
N VAL A 184 9.18 8.61 7.72
CA VAL A 184 7.99 8.02 8.33
C VAL A 184 6.77 8.83 7.93
N THR A 185 5.75 8.14 7.41
CA THR A 185 4.45 8.72 7.12
C THR A 185 3.34 7.83 7.69
N VAL A 186 2.17 8.40 7.92
CA VAL A 186 1.01 7.67 8.43
C VAL A 186 -0.15 7.89 7.47
N ASP A 187 -0.67 6.79 6.94
CA ASP A 187 -1.87 6.78 6.12
C ASP A 187 -3.08 6.40 6.98
N VAL A 188 -4.22 7.03 6.73
CA VAL A 188 -5.53 6.57 7.20
C VAL A 188 -6.12 5.69 6.12
N MET A 189 -6.57 4.49 6.48
CA MET A 189 -7.11 3.51 5.54
C MET A 189 -8.53 3.09 5.93
N GLY A 190 -9.41 3.05 4.94
CA GLY A 190 -10.72 2.42 5.01
C GLY A 190 -10.84 1.35 3.94
N GLN A 191 -11.49 0.24 4.26
CA GLN A 191 -11.62 -0.89 3.35
C GLN A 191 -12.95 -1.60 3.55
N PHE A 192 -13.58 -1.94 2.45
CA PHE A 192 -14.81 -2.74 2.43
C PHE A 192 -14.58 -4.00 1.59
N ASN A 193 -14.82 -5.16 2.18
CA ASN A 193 -14.57 -6.44 1.55
C ASN A 193 -15.85 -7.27 1.46
N PHE A 194 -15.93 -8.01 0.35
CA PHE A 194 -16.88 -9.08 0.17
C PHE A 194 -16.11 -10.37 -0.17
N LYS A 195 -16.11 -11.31 0.76
CA LYS A 195 -15.28 -12.54 0.68
C LYS A 195 -13.81 -12.18 0.46
N ALA A 196 -13.22 -12.62 -0.68
CA ALA A 196 -11.81 -12.44 -1.01
C ALA A 196 -11.49 -11.13 -1.75
N ILE A 197 -12.50 -10.36 -2.15
CA ILE A 197 -12.33 -9.13 -2.94
C ILE A 197 -12.84 -7.94 -2.12
N GLY A 198 -12.15 -6.83 -2.20
CA GLY A 198 -12.56 -5.59 -1.56
C GLY A 198 -12.17 -4.35 -2.34
N VAL A 199 -12.64 -3.23 -1.84
CA VAL A 199 -12.23 -1.89 -2.27
C VAL A 199 -11.59 -1.18 -1.09
N TYR A 200 -10.60 -0.34 -1.36
CA TYR A 200 -9.93 0.44 -0.34
C TYR A 200 -9.82 1.91 -0.73
N ILE A 201 -9.68 2.72 0.29
CA ILE A 201 -9.26 4.11 0.22
C ILE A 201 -8.15 4.32 1.24
N LYS A 202 -7.10 5.04 0.86
CA LYS A 202 -6.03 5.49 1.75
C LYS A 202 -5.79 6.98 1.56
N TYR A 203 -5.52 7.67 2.63
CA TYR A 203 -5.16 9.08 2.65
C TYR A 203 -3.95 9.29 3.54
N CYS A 204 -2.89 9.86 2.98
CA CYS A 204 -1.72 10.32 3.73
C CYS A 204 -1.80 11.83 3.94
N PRO A 205 -2.05 12.30 5.17
CA PRO A 205 -2.09 13.74 5.47
C PRO A 205 -0.71 14.38 5.53
N MET A 206 0.35 13.56 5.49
CA MET A 206 1.74 14.01 5.57
C MET A 206 2.34 14.16 4.17
N SER A 207 3.28 15.09 3.98
CA SER A 207 4.04 15.21 2.74
C SER A 207 4.80 13.93 2.41
N VAL A 208 4.82 13.55 1.15
CA VAL A 208 5.56 12.39 0.63
C VAL A 208 7.06 12.63 0.63
N LEU A 209 7.47 13.85 0.26
CA LEU A 209 8.85 14.33 0.35
C LEU A 209 9.05 15.15 1.62
N ASP A 210 10.29 15.32 2.01
CA ASP A 210 10.65 16.27 3.05
C ASP A 210 10.48 17.70 2.52
N PRO A 211 9.61 18.53 3.13
CA PRO A 211 9.35 19.89 2.63
C PRO A 211 10.57 20.81 2.63
N GLU A 212 11.63 20.46 3.38
CA GLU A 212 12.90 21.21 3.33
C GLU A 212 13.67 20.98 2.03
N PHE A 213 13.44 19.85 1.34
CA PHE A 213 14.22 19.45 0.17
C PHE A 213 13.39 19.24 -1.08
N GLY A 214 12.07 19.26 -0.99
CA GLY A 214 11.21 19.02 -2.13
C GLY A 214 9.81 19.61 -1.99
N PRO A 215 8.99 19.48 -3.05
CA PRO A 215 7.63 19.98 -3.05
C PRO A 215 6.79 19.29 -1.98
N ASP A 216 6.01 20.09 -1.26
CA ASP A 216 5.01 19.58 -0.33
C ASP A 216 3.78 19.11 -1.11
N PHE A 217 3.49 17.83 -1.01
CA PHE A 217 2.26 17.24 -1.54
C PHE A 217 1.87 16.02 -0.72
N LYS A 218 0.57 15.86 -0.56
CA LYS A 218 -0.05 14.72 0.11
C LYS A 218 -0.47 13.68 -0.91
N CYS A 219 -0.87 12.49 -0.46
CA CYS A 219 -1.36 11.49 -1.38
C CYS A 219 -2.69 10.87 -0.94
N PHE A 220 -3.48 10.54 -1.93
CA PHE A 220 -4.72 9.78 -1.82
C PHE A 220 -4.66 8.60 -2.78
N SER A 221 -5.07 7.43 -2.33
CA SER A 221 -5.15 6.24 -3.18
C SER A 221 -6.45 5.47 -2.97
N THR A 222 -6.85 4.78 -4.01
CA THR A 222 -8.04 3.94 -4.02
C THR A 222 -7.88 2.81 -5.03
N GLY A 223 -8.48 1.67 -4.77
CA GLY A 223 -8.37 0.52 -5.64
C GLY A 223 -9.02 -0.72 -5.07
N LEU A 224 -8.54 -1.86 -5.54
CA LEU A 224 -9.04 -3.18 -5.18
C LEU A 224 -8.07 -3.88 -4.23
N THR A 225 -8.62 -4.72 -3.39
CA THR A 225 -7.88 -5.64 -2.54
C THR A 225 -8.31 -7.08 -2.78
N LEU A 226 -7.37 -7.99 -2.65
CA LEU A 226 -7.57 -9.42 -2.83
C LEU A 226 -7.08 -10.19 -1.60
N PHE A 227 -7.72 -11.31 -1.30
CA PHE A 227 -7.36 -12.22 -0.21
C PHE A 227 -7.40 -11.56 1.18
N TYR A 228 -8.52 -10.89 1.47
CA TYR A 228 -8.75 -10.18 2.73
C TYR A 228 -9.66 -10.95 3.69
#